data_e62205743a2a8c7fae48fdfdc1caed00
#
_entry.id   e62205743a2a8c7fae48fdfdc1caed00
#
_cell.length_a   1.000
_cell.length_b   1.000
_cell.length_c   1.000
_cell.angle_alpha   90.00
_cell.angle_beta   90.00
_cell.angle_gamma   90.00
#
_symmetry.space_group_name_H-M   'P 1'
#
loop_
_entity.id
_entity.type
_entity.pdbx_description
1 polymer ?
#
loop_
_entity_poly.entity_id
_entity_poly.type
_entity_poly.pdbx_seq_one_letter_code
_entity_poly.pdbx_strand_id
1 'polypeptide(L)'
;MLRVGFTASAAFNSVVPGAIRTFKRAYPDVRLQLEEGNTTQLADELNEGSLDVAFLRPGFTGNERFQLRLLSEEPMVIVLAETHPAAACKQIALSTLKDEFFLLFPREIGLSLYDAVIEACGKAGFEPKIGQLVPQISSVINLVSAEMGVSMVPDSMRQVKVKGVVYRPVADQMPVAKLALAYRRGDTSPTLRNFILKVTG
;
A
#
# COMPACT_ATOMS: atom_id res chain seq x y z
N MET A 1 -12.86 -12.57 -19.87
CA MET A 1 -12.90 -11.50 -18.85
C MET A 1 -11.93 -11.87 -17.73
N LEU A 2 -11.22 -10.89 -17.15
CA LEU A 2 -10.37 -11.08 -15.99
C LEU A 2 -10.71 -10.00 -14.94
N ARG A 3 -10.99 -10.41 -13.71
CA ARG A 3 -11.36 -9.53 -12.59
C ARG A 3 -10.12 -9.33 -11.70
N VAL A 4 -9.68 -8.08 -11.61
CA VAL A 4 -8.42 -7.70 -10.98
C VAL A 4 -8.70 -6.73 -9.84
N GLY A 5 -8.39 -7.16 -8.61
CA GLY A 5 -8.44 -6.31 -7.43
C GLY A 5 -7.11 -5.58 -7.19
N PHE A 6 -7.16 -4.45 -6.49
CA PHE A 6 -5.97 -3.77 -5.99
C PHE A 6 -6.28 -2.91 -4.77
N THR A 7 -5.33 -2.80 -3.85
CA THR A 7 -5.49 -1.90 -2.71
C THR A 7 -5.20 -0.45 -3.11
N ALA A 8 -5.82 0.52 -2.44
CA ALA A 8 -5.64 1.94 -2.70
C ALA A 8 -4.16 2.36 -2.75
N SER A 9 -3.34 1.87 -1.81
CA SER A 9 -1.90 2.17 -1.83
C SER A 9 -1.14 1.47 -2.95
N ALA A 10 -1.62 0.30 -3.43
CA ALA A 10 -1.01 -0.43 -4.54
C ALA A 10 -1.25 0.29 -5.88
N ALA A 11 -2.38 0.98 -6.05
CA ALA A 11 -2.70 1.73 -7.26
C ALA A 11 -1.62 2.77 -7.62
N PHE A 12 -0.92 3.31 -6.64
CA PHE A 12 0.16 4.28 -6.84
C PHE A 12 1.52 3.63 -7.10
N ASN A 13 1.68 2.32 -6.87
CA ASN A 13 2.89 1.60 -7.25
C ASN A 13 2.89 1.35 -8.75
N SER A 14 3.95 1.75 -9.46
CA SER A 14 4.06 1.69 -10.92
C SER A 14 3.88 0.28 -11.50
N VAL A 15 4.09 -0.76 -10.71
CA VAL A 15 3.89 -2.17 -11.10
C VAL A 15 2.43 -2.42 -11.48
N VAL A 16 1.46 -1.89 -10.73
CA VAL A 16 0.04 -2.15 -10.97
C VAL A 16 -0.44 -1.57 -12.31
N PRO A 17 -0.33 -0.25 -12.57
CA PRO A 17 -0.74 0.29 -13.87
C PRO A 17 0.13 -0.25 -15.02
N GLY A 18 1.40 -0.58 -14.76
CA GLY A 18 2.30 -1.22 -15.72
C GLY A 18 1.79 -2.59 -16.15
N ALA A 19 1.43 -3.44 -15.21
CA ALA A 19 0.88 -4.78 -15.43
C ALA A 19 -0.43 -4.73 -16.23
N ILE A 20 -1.37 -3.88 -15.81
CA ILE A 20 -2.66 -3.68 -16.48
C ILE A 20 -2.44 -3.25 -17.94
N ARG A 21 -1.59 -2.25 -18.16
CA ARG A 21 -1.27 -1.74 -19.50
C ARG A 21 -0.63 -2.80 -20.39
N THR A 22 0.36 -3.52 -19.87
CA THR A 22 1.08 -4.58 -20.62
C THR A 22 0.14 -5.71 -21.01
N PHE A 23 -0.71 -6.15 -20.08
CA PHE A 23 -1.69 -7.19 -20.37
C PHE A 23 -2.74 -6.72 -21.39
N LYS A 24 -3.29 -5.50 -21.22
CA LYS A 24 -4.29 -4.95 -22.14
C LYS A 24 -3.77 -4.84 -23.58
N ARG A 25 -2.48 -4.49 -23.73
CA ARG A 25 -1.83 -4.42 -25.05
C ARG A 25 -1.63 -5.82 -25.69
N ALA A 26 -1.26 -6.81 -24.86
CA ALA A 26 -1.02 -8.17 -25.34
C ALA A 26 -2.32 -8.94 -25.63
N TYR A 27 -3.39 -8.61 -24.94
CA TYR A 27 -4.69 -9.31 -25.02
C TYR A 27 -5.84 -8.30 -25.11
N PRO A 28 -5.97 -7.55 -26.24
CA PRO A 28 -6.93 -6.45 -26.38
C PRO A 28 -8.38 -6.90 -26.26
N ASP A 29 -8.68 -8.15 -26.66
CA ASP A 29 -10.03 -8.72 -26.63
C ASP A 29 -10.44 -9.21 -25.23
N VAL A 30 -9.51 -9.29 -24.28
CA VAL A 30 -9.83 -9.68 -22.92
C VAL A 30 -10.38 -8.46 -22.15
N ARG A 31 -11.64 -8.56 -21.74
CA ARG A 31 -12.26 -7.55 -20.87
C ARG A 31 -11.61 -7.63 -19.49
N LEU A 32 -11.07 -6.50 -19.02
CA LEU A 32 -10.63 -6.31 -17.63
C LEU A 32 -11.75 -5.64 -16.83
N GLN A 33 -12.04 -6.18 -15.66
CA GLN A 33 -12.84 -5.54 -14.62
C GLN A 33 -11.89 -5.23 -13.45
N LEU A 34 -11.85 -3.97 -13.05
CA LEU A 34 -10.93 -3.48 -12.01
C LEU A 34 -11.74 -3.11 -10.78
N GLU A 35 -11.24 -3.49 -9.62
CA GLU A 35 -11.90 -3.26 -8.33
C GLU A 35 -10.89 -2.80 -7.29
N GLU A 36 -11.23 -1.71 -6.59
CA GLU A 36 -10.44 -1.20 -5.48
C GLU A 36 -11.06 -1.64 -4.16
N GLY A 37 -10.25 -2.22 -3.28
CA GLY A 37 -10.68 -2.66 -1.97
C GLY A 37 -9.55 -2.63 -0.94
N ASN A 38 -9.85 -2.95 0.30
CA ASN A 38 -8.82 -3.22 1.29
C ASN A 38 -8.32 -4.68 1.18
N THR A 39 -7.21 -4.99 1.83
CA THR A 39 -6.58 -6.32 1.71
C THR A 39 -7.52 -7.45 2.14
N THR A 40 -8.25 -7.28 3.23
CA THR A 40 -9.20 -8.30 3.75
C THR A 40 -10.33 -8.53 2.77
N GLN A 41 -10.98 -7.47 2.31
CA GLN A 41 -12.05 -7.54 1.32
C GLN A 41 -11.59 -8.25 0.03
N LEU A 42 -10.45 -7.84 -0.54
CA LEU A 42 -9.92 -8.46 -1.76
C LEU A 42 -9.55 -9.94 -1.56
N ALA A 43 -9.09 -10.32 -0.36
CA ALA A 43 -8.82 -11.72 -0.02
C ALA A 43 -10.11 -12.55 0.06
N ASP A 44 -11.18 -11.99 0.64
CA ASP A 44 -12.49 -12.64 0.68
C ASP A 44 -13.06 -12.82 -0.73
N GLU A 45 -13.02 -11.78 -1.56
CA GLU A 45 -13.47 -11.81 -2.95
C GLU A 45 -12.68 -12.79 -3.82
N LEU A 46 -11.36 -12.93 -3.59
CA LEU A 46 -10.56 -13.98 -4.21
C LEU A 46 -11.02 -15.37 -3.77
N ASN A 47 -11.29 -15.56 -2.47
CA ASN A 47 -11.73 -16.84 -1.93
C ASN A 47 -13.10 -17.25 -2.48
N GLU A 48 -14.02 -16.32 -2.60
CA GLU A 48 -15.37 -16.51 -3.14
C GLU A 48 -15.40 -16.67 -4.68
N GLY A 49 -14.30 -16.30 -5.36
CA GLY A 49 -14.20 -16.36 -6.81
C GLY A 49 -14.86 -15.18 -7.53
N SER A 50 -15.20 -14.11 -6.84
CA SER A 50 -15.64 -12.84 -7.44
C SER A 50 -14.49 -12.06 -8.05
N LEU A 51 -13.25 -12.24 -7.53
CA LEU A 51 -12.00 -11.83 -8.17
C LEU A 51 -11.18 -13.04 -8.66
N ASP A 52 -10.38 -12.81 -9.69
CA ASP A 52 -9.46 -13.80 -10.24
C ASP A 52 -8.04 -13.58 -9.70
N VAL A 53 -7.64 -12.33 -9.51
CA VAL A 53 -6.30 -11.93 -9.07
C VAL A 53 -6.36 -10.58 -8.34
N ALA A 54 -5.48 -10.35 -7.36
CA ALA A 54 -5.40 -9.07 -6.68
C ALA A 54 -3.95 -8.64 -6.41
N PHE A 55 -3.71 -7.34 -6.53
CA PHE A 55 -2.51 -6.66 -6.05
C PHE A 55 -2.76 -6.18 -4.62
N LEU A 56 -2.08 -6.76 -3.66
CA LEU A 56 -2.30 -6.47 -2.25
C LEU A 56 -1.00 -6.47 -1.44
N ARG A 57 -1.10 -6.06 -0.19
CA ARG A 57 0.01 -6.08 0.75
C ARG A 57 -0.03 -7.43 1.50
N PRO A 58 1.04 -8.27 1.41
CA PRO A 58 1.08 -9.57 2.10
C PRO A 58 1.12 -9.40 3.63
N GLY A 59 0.89 -10.50 4.36
CA GLY A 59 0.89 -10.49 5.83
C GLY A 59 -0.51 -10.44 6.45
N PHE A 60 -1.56 -10.76 5.70
CA PHE A 60 -2.94 -10.88 6.17
C PHE A 60 -3.28 -12.32 6.59
N THR A 61 -4.33 -12.48 7.39
CA THR A 61 -4.82 -13.79 7.85
C THR A 61 -5.39 -14.60 6.68
N GLY A 62 -5.13 -15.91 6.64
CA GLY A 62 -5.65 -16.79 5.59
C GLY A 62 -4.86 -16.76 4.28
N ASN A 63 -3.67 -16.16 4.27
CA ASN A 63 -2.80 -16.07 3.10
C ASN A 63 -2.36 -17.44 2.54
N GLU A 64 -2.41 -18.50 3.35
CA GLU A 64 -2.08 -19.88 2.96
C GLU A 64 -3.02 -20.46 1.89
N ARG A 65 -4.23 -19.88 1.73
CA ARG A 65 -5.21 -20.25 0.69
C ARG A 65 -4.81 -19.76 -0.71
N PHE A 66 -3.92 -18.79 -0.77
CA PHE A 66 -3.52 -18.13 -2.00
C PHE A 66 -2.09 -18.48 -2.41
N GLN A 67 -1.83 -18.36 -3.69
CA GLN A 67 -0.48 -18.24 -4.21
C GLN A 67 -0.13 -16.75 -4.15
N LEU A 68 0.95 -16.41 -3.47
CA LEU A 68 1.47 -15.05 -3.41
C LEU A 68 2.77 -14.96 -4.20
N ARG A 69 2.86 -13.98 -5.08
CA ARG A 69 4.10 -13.64 -5.79
C ARG A 69 4.50 -12.22 -5.42
N LEU A 70 5.63 -12.09 -4.75
CA LEU A 70 6.20 -10.78 -4.46
C LEU A 70 6.57 -10.09 -5.77
N LEU A 71 6.11 -8.85 -5.95
CA LEU A 71 6.34 -8.04 -7.15
C LEU A 71 7.33 -6.92 -6.91
N SER A 72 7.21 -6.25 -5.77
CA SER A 72 8.12 -5.15 -5.39
C SER A 72 8.18 -4.95 -3.89
N GLU A 73 9.28 -4.35 -3.48
CA GLU A 73 9.47 -3.81 -2.14
C GLU A 73 9.84 -2.33 -2.29
N GLU A 74 9.28 -1.50 -1.44
CA GLU A 74 9.52 -0.06 -1.45
C GLU A 74 9.71 0.46 -0.03
N PRO A 75 10.54 1.49 0.19
CA PRO A 75 10.70 2.08 1.51
C PRO A 75 9.42 2.78 1.96
N MET A 76 9.27 2.94 3.28
CA MET A 76 8.28 3.83 3.86
C MET A 76 8.86 5.24 3.98
N VAL A 77 8.01 6.25 3.82
CA VAL A 77 8.38 7.66 3.91
C VAL A 77 7.45 8.41 4.85
N ILE A 78 7.97 9.43 5.52
CA ILE A 78 7.17 10.33 6.35
C ILE A 78 6.42 11.33 5.46
N VAL A 79 5.16 11.54 5.79
CA VAL A 79 4.30 12.59 5.23
C VAL A 79 4.01 13.60 6.32
N LEU A 80 4.28 14.87 6.06
CA LEU A 80 4.04 15.97 7.01
C LEU A 80 3.68 17.26 6.27
N ALA A 81 3.06 18.19 6.99
CA ALA A 81 2.78 19.51 6.46
C ALA A 81 4.09 20.26 6.12
N GLU A 82 4.09 21.06 5.06
CA GLU A 82 5.28 21.86 4.69
C GLU A 82 5.68 22.90 5.75
N THR A 83 4.74 23.28 6.62
CA THR A 83 4.94 24.18 7.78
C THR A 83 5.59 23.48 8.97
N HIS A 84 5.63 22.15 8.97
CA HIS A 84 6.18 21.38 10.09
C HIS A 84 7.70 21.63 10.22
N PRO A 85 8.25 21.80 11.45
CA PRO A 85 9.69 22.08 11.65
C PRO A 85 10.62 21.06 10.96
N ALA A 86 10.24 19.77 10.95
CA ALA A 86 11.01 18.72 10.30
C ALA A 86 10.88 18.72 8.76
N ALA A 87 10.02 19.53 8.16
CA ALA A 87 9.83 19.59 6.71
C ALA A 87 11.08 20.08 5.97
N ALA A 88 11.92 20.88 6.60
CA ALA A 88 13.18 21.36 6.03
C ALA A 88 14.30 20.30 6.03
N CYS A 89 14.15 19.22 6.80
CA CYS A 89 15.17 18.15 6.87
C CYS A 89 15.18 17.33 5.59
N LYS A 90 16.38 16.91 5.16
CA LYS A 90 16.51 15.99 4.02
C LYS A 90 15.98 14.60 4.32
N GLN A 91 16.11 14.15 5.56
CA GLN A 91 15.60 12.91 6.11
C GLN A 91 15.24 13.13 7.57
N ILE A 92 14.34 12.32 8.12
CA ILE A 92 13.77 12.50 9.45
C ILE A 92 14.10 11.27 10.31
N ALA A 93 14.69 11.49 11.49
CA ALA A 93 14.76 10.46 12.51
C ALA A 93 13.40 10.31 13.19
N LEU A 94 12.86 9.09 13.26
CA LEU A 94 11.52 8.85 13.81
C LEU A 94 11.34 9.35 15.23
N SER A 95 12.39 9.24 16.05
CA SER A 95 12.38 9.73 17.44
C SER A 95 12.05 11.22 17.57
N THR A 96 12.28 12.03 16.52
CA THR A 96 11.93 13.46 16.53
C THR A 96 10.42 13.68 16.40
N LEU A 97 9.66 12.67 16.01
CA LEU A 97 8.20 12.73 15.85
C LEU A 97 7.44 12.06 17.01
N LYS A 98 8.12 11.71 18.10
CA LYS A 98 7.54 10.99 19.26
C LYS A 98 6.36 11.71 19.91
N ASP A 99 6.31 13.04 19.81
CA ASP A 99 5.27 13.88 20.39
C ASP A 99 4.15 14.23 19.40
N GLU A 100 4.30 13.85 18.12
CA GLU A 100 3.32 14.11 17.08
C GLU A 100 2.18 13.09 17.08
N PHE A 101 1.02 13.51 16.59
CA PHE A 101 -0.07 12.60 16.28
C PHE A 101 0.18 11.89 14.95
N PHE A 102 0.12 10.54 14.97
CA PHE A 102 0.19 9.73 13.77
C PHE A 102 -1.21 9.49 13.20
N LEU A 103 -1.40 9.89 11.95
CA LEU A 103 -2.63 9.66 11.20
C LEU A 103 -2.46 8.34 10.45
N LEU A 104 -3.30 7.36 10.78
CA LEU A 104 -3.23 6.02 10.22
C LEU A 104 -4.60 5.60 9.68
N PHE A 105 -4.64 4.45 9.08
CA PHE A 105 -5.89 3.74 8.73
C PHE A 105 -6.15 2.63 9.77
N PRO A 106 -7.40 2.17 9.93
CA PRO A 106 -7.73 1.06 10.80
C PRO A 106 -6.87 -0.17 10.49
N ARG A 107 -6.35 -0.83 11.52
CA ARG A 107 -5.44 -1.97 11.39
C ARG A 107 -6.04 -3.10 10.55
N GLU A 108 -7.34 -3.34 10.69
CA GLU A 108 -8.10 -4.40 10.01
C GLU A 108 -8.12 -4.26 8.49
N ILE A 109 -7.98 -3.05 7.95
CA ILE A 109 -8.01 -2.81 6.51
C ILE A 109 -6.62 -2.79 5.86
N GLY A 110 -5.56 -2.70 6.67
CA GLY A 110 -4.19 -2.62 6.16
C GLY A 110 -3.13 -3.12 7.14
N LEU A 111 -3.31 -4.35 7.62
CA LEU A 111 -2.54 -4.98 8.70
C LEU A 111 -1.02 -4.77 8.56
N SER A 112 -0.43 -5.12 7.43
CA SER A 112 1.03 -5.10 7.26
C SER A 112 1.62 -3.70 7.26
N LEU A 113 0.92 -2.71 6.70
CA LEU A 113 1.40 -1.32 6.71
C LEU A 113 1.21 -0.67 8.09
N TYR A 114 0.08 -0.95 8.76
CA TYR A 114 -0.16 -0.47 10.12
C TYR A 114 0.91 -1.01 11.07
N ASP A 115 1.10 -2.33 11.09
CA ASP A 115 2.08 -2.98 11.96
C ASP A 115 3.51 -2.50 11.66
N ALA A 116 3.85 -2.25 10.39
CA ALA A 116 5.13 -1.68 9.99
C ALA A 116 5.40 -0.30 10.63
N VAL A 117 4.38 0.56 10.72
CA VAL A 117 4.51 1.86 11.37
C VAL A 117 4.72 1.70 12.87
N ILE A 118 3.91 0.87 13.54
CA ILE A 118 4.03 0.61 14.97
C ILE A 118 5.41 0.02 15.32
N GLU A 119 5.85 -0.97 14.55
CA GLU A 119 7.17 -1.60 14.73
C GLU A 119 8.32 -0.58 14.55
N ALA A 120 8.23 0.28 13.54
CA ALA A 120 9.26 1.29 13.29
C ALA A 120 9.36 2.29 14.44
N CYS A 121 8.23 2.78 14.95
CA CYS A 121 8.20 3.69 16.10
C CYS A 121 8.74 3.00 17.36
N GLY A 122 8.38 1.74 17.60
CA GLY A 122 8.92 0.95 18.72
C GLY A 122 10.44 0.78 18.64
N LYS A 123 10.99 0.51 17.45
CA LYS A 123 12.44 0.45 17.23
C LYS A 123 13.12 1.81 17.45
N ALA A 124 12.43 2.91 17.17
CA ALA A 124 12.90 4.26 17.44
C ALA A 124 12.73 4.69 18.91
N GLY A 125 12.22 3.79 19.78
CA GLY A 125 12.14 3.97 21.23
C GLY A 125 10.88 4.69 21.73
N PHE A 126 9.79 4.72 20.94
CA PHE A 126 8.54 5.32 21.38
C PHE A 126 7.30 4.59 20.84
N GLU A 127 6.18 4.77 21.51
CA GLU A 127 4.86 4.37 21.05
C GLU A 127 4.19 5.55 20.34
N PRO A 128 3.70 5.39 19.07
CA PRO A 128 3.09 6.51 18.37
C PRO A 128 1.77 6.92 19.00
N LYS A 129 1.57 8.23 19.17
CA LYS A 129 0.27 8.79 19.57
C LYS A 129 -0.67 8.70 18.37
N ILE A 130 -1.59 7.74 18.38
CA ILE A 130 -2.56 7.61 17.28
C ILE A 130 -3.56 8.76 17.34
N GLY A 131 -3.58 9.57 16.29
CA GLY A 131 -4.55 10.63 16.09
C GLY A 131 -5.81 10.11 15.42
N GLN A 132 -6.16 10.68 14.26
CA GLN A 132 -7.33 10.23 13.51
C GLN A 132 -7.04 8.92 12.73
N LEU A 133 -7.96 7.95 12.83
CA LEU A 133 -8.01 6.80 11.93
C LEU A 133 -8.92 7.14 10.74
N VAL A 134 -8.43 6.93 9.54
CA VAL A 134 -9.17 7.16 8.29
C VAL A 134 -9.15 5.93 7.40
N PRO A 135 -10.27 5.56 6.80
CA PRO A 135 -10.38 4.29 6.05
C PRO A 135 -9.58 4.27 4.74
N GLN A 136 -9.12 5.43 4.27
CA GLN A 136 -8.42 5.56 2.99
C GLN A 136 -7.06 6.23 3.17
N ILE A 137 -6.00 5.59 2.67
CA ILE A 137 -4.63 6.12 2.78
C ILE A 137 -4.46 7.47 2.06
N SER A 138 -5.18 7.71 0.96
CA SER A 138 -5.18 9.01 0.27
C SER A 138 -5.79 10.13 1.12
N SER A 139 -6.80 9.82 1.94
CA SER A 139 -7.40 10.77 2.87
C SER A 139 -6.46 11.17 4.00
N VAL A 140 -5.58 10.26 4.42
CA VAL A 140 -4.51 10.56 5.40
C VAL A 140 -3.67 11.75 4.93
N ILE A 141 -3.30 11.78 3.64
CA ILE A 141 -2.46 12.86 3.09
C ILE A 141 -3.18 14.21 3.13
N ASN A 142 -4.50 14.22 2.88
CA ASN A 142 -5.29 15.46 3.00
C ASN A 142 -5.39 15.95 4.46
N LEU A 143 -5.50 15.04 5.44
CA LEU A 143 -5.50 15.42 6.85
C LEU A 143 -4.13 15.93 7.32
N VAL A 144 -3.03 15.39 6.76
CA VAL A 144 -1.69 15.94 6.96
C VAL A 144 -1.61 17.37 6.42
N SER A 145 -2.20 17.67 5.26
CA SER A 145 -2.24 19.04 4.72
C SER A 145 -3.05 20.00 5.59
N ALA A 146 -3.98 19.47 6.38
CA ALA A 146 -4.75 20.23 7.38
C ALA A 146 -4.04 20.32 8.74
N GLU A 147 -2.76 19.95 8.83
CA GLU A 147 -1.91 20.02 10.02
C GLU A 147 -2.44 19.19 11.23
N MET A 148 -3.21 18.13 10.93
CA MET A 148 -3.78 17.26 11.99
C MET A 148 -2.78 16.26 12.57
N GLY A 149 -1.58 16.16 11.97
CA GLY A 149 -0.52 15.26 12.40
C GLY A 149 0.39 14.85 11.27
N VAL A 150 1.16 13.81 11.50
CA VAL A 150 2.08 13.19 10.53
C VAL A 150 1.62 11.79 10.14
N SER A 151 2.16 11.25 9.07
CA SER A 151 1.92 9.85 8.70
C SER A 151 3.15 9.21 8.09
N MET A 152 3.09 7.87 7.95
CA MET A 152 4.08 7.08 7.26
C MET A 152 3.40 6.23 6.21
N VAL A 153 3.86 6.36 4.96
CA VAL A 153 3.24 5.71 3.79
C VAL A 153 4.30 5.09 2.89
N PRO A 154 3.93 4.14 2.01
CA PRO A 154 4.86 3.65 0.97
C PRO A 154 5.37 4.78 0.06
N ASP A 155 6.61 4.68 -0.40
CA ASP A 155 7.26 5.73 -1.21
C ASP A 155 6.51 6.05 -2.50
N SER A 156 5.84 5.08 -3.10
CA SER A 156 4.97 5.27 -4.27
C SER A 156 3.87 6.32 -4.05
N MET A 157 3.45 6.54 -2.79
CA MET A 157 2.47 7.57 -2.43
C MET A 157 2.96 9.01 -2.65
N ARG A 158 4.25 9.23 -2.89
CA ARG A 158 4.79 10.55 -3.33
C ARG A 158 4.15 11.06 -4.62
N GLN A 159 3.48 10.18 -5.37
CA GLN A 159 2.72 10.56 -6.56
C GLN A 159 1.45 11.35 -6.22
N VAL A 160 0.95 11.21 -4.99
CA VAL A 160 -0.20 11.99 -4.49
C VAL A 160 0.29 13.39 -4.12
N LYS A 161 0.09 14.34 -5.04
CA LYS A 161 0.50 15.73 -4.88
C LYS A 161 -0.62 16.53 -4.23
N VAL A 162 -0.50 16.81 -2.94
CA VAL A 162 -1.39 17.70 -2.21
C VAL A 162 -0.61 18.95 -1.82
N LYS A 163 -1.20 20.13 -2.04
CA LYS A 163 -0.58 21.41 -1.66
C LYS A 163 -0.37 21.46 -0.15
N GLY A 164 0.78 21.93 0.30
CA GLY A 164 1.11 22.06 1.72
C GLY A 164 1.61 20.75 2.36
N VAL A 165 1.93 19.71 1.55
CA VAL A 165 2.44 18.43 2.02
C VAL A 165 3.82 18.15 1.45
N VAL A 166 4.70 17.64 2.28
CA VAL A 166 6.02 17.13 1.88
C VAL A 166 6.21 15.68 2.30
N TYR A 167 7.02 14.96 1.52
CA TYR A 167 7.42 13.59 1.80
C TYR A 167 8.92 13.56 2.09
N ARG A 168 9.31 12.93 3.19
CA ARG A 168 10.72 12.83 3.59
C ARG A 168 11.11 11.38 3.85
N PRO A 169 12.31 10.96 3.43
CA PRO A 169 12.86 9.67 3.82
C PRO A 169 13.02 9.60 5.34
N VAL A 170 12.94 8.40 5.88
CA VAL A 170 13.29 8.10 7.27
C VAL A 170 14.79 7.87 7.36
N ALA A 171 15.43 8.40 8.41
CA ALA A 171 16.85 8.19 8.67
C ALA A 171 17.16 6.82 9.28
N ASP A 172 16.18 6.25 9.99
CA ASP A 172 16.29 4.98 10.69
C ASP A 172 16.12 3.79 9.72
N GLN A 173 16.52 2.60 10.17
CA GLN A 173 16.25 1.37 9.45
C GLN A 173 14.75 1.07 9.49
N MET A 174 14.12 1.08 8.32
CA MET A 174 12.68 0.93 8.17
C MET A 174 12.28 -0.43 7.59
N PRO A 175 11.13 -0.97 8.02
CA PRO A 175 10.51 -2.04 7.26
C PRO A 175 10.12 -1.55 5.87
N VAL A 176 10.15 -2.47 4.90
CA VAL A 176 9.73 -2.19 3.53
C VAL A 176 8.25 -2.51 3.33
N ALA A 177 7.57 -1.69 2.56
CA ALA A 177 6.23 -1.98 2.11
C ALA A 177 6.29 -2.97 0.93
N LYS A 178 5.77 -4.18 1.13
CA LYS A 178 5.74 -5.23 0.11
C LYS A 178 4.47 -5.14 -0.72
N LEU A 179 4.60 -5.36 -2.04
CA LEU A 179 3.48 -5.54 -2.95
C LEU A 179 3.54 -6.95 -3.53
N ALA A 180 2.44 -7.67 -3.46
CA ALA A 180 2.32 -9.02 -4.00
C ALA A 180 1.11 -9.14 -4.93
N LEU A 181 1.23 -10.06 -5.89
CA LEU A 181 0.12 -10.58 -6.67
C LEU A 181 -0.43 -11.82 -5.96
N ALA A 182 -1.71 -11.80 -5.64
CA ALA A 182 -2.42 -12.89 -4.98
C ALA A 182 -3.47 -13.51 -5.91
N TYR A 183 -3.55 -14.83 -5.94
CA TYR A 183 -4.58 -15.58 -6.67
C TYR A 183 -4.81 -16.94 -6.02
N ARG A 184 -5.95 -17.58 -6.30
CA ARG A 184 -6.28 -18.88 -5.71
C ARG A 184 -5.26 -19.96 -6.11
N ARG A 185 -4.89 -20.79 -5.14
CA ARG A 185 -4.11 -22.01 -5.42
C ARG A 185 -4.90 -22.95 -6.35
N GLY A 186 -4.23 -23.50 -7.36
CA GLY A 186 -4.83 -24.44 -8.29
C GLY A 186 -5.75 -23.81 -9.36
N ASP A 187 -5.84 -22.49 -9.45
CA ASP A 187 -6.55 -21.85 -10.55
C ASP A 187 -5.82 -22.10 -11.87
N THR A 188 -6.51 -22.77 -12.80
CA THR A 188 -5.97 -23.20 -14.11
C THR A 188 -6.41 -22.31 -15.27
N SER A 189 -7.08 -21.19 -14.99
CA SER A 189 -7.57 -20.26 -16.00
C SER A 189 -6.43 -19.80 -16.94
N PRO A 190 -6.55 -20.04 -18.27
CA PRO A 190 -5.54 -19.56 -19.22
C PRO A 190 -5.37 -18.04 -19.19
N THR A 191 -6.46 -17.31 -18.99
CA THR A 191 -6.44 -15.84 -18.91
C THR A 191 -5.64 -15.37 -17.70
N LEU A 192 -5.87 -15.96 -16.53
CA LEU A 192 -5.11 -15.68 -15.31
C LEU A 192 -3.63 -16.02 -15.49
N ARG A 193 -3.33 -17.19 -16.04
CA ARG A 193 -1.95 -17.62 -16.31
C ARG A 193 -1.22 -16.62 -17.21
N ASN A 194 -1.86 -16.18 -18.28
CA ASN A 194 -1.31 -15.17 -19.19
C ASN A 194 -1.07 -13.83 -18.50
N PHE A 195 -1.98 -13.42 -17.61
CA PHE A 195 -1.81 -12.21 -16.79
C PHE A 195 -0.58 -12.33 -15.88
N ILE A 196 -0.48 -13.43 -15.14
CA ILE A 196 0.65 -13.69 -14.24
C ILE A 196 1.98 -13.61 -14.99
N LEU A 197 2.08 -14.26 -16.16
CA LEU A 197 3.29 -14.24 -16.99
C LEU A 197 3.68 -12.82 -17.45
N LYS A 198 2.70 -11.95 -17.71
CA LYS A 198 2.95 -10.55 -18.10
C LYS A 198 3.32 -9.63 -16.94
N VAL A 199 2.97 -10.02 -15.72
CA VAL A 199 3.28 -9.25 -14.50
C VAL A 199 4.64 -9.62 -13.92
N THR A 200 5.06 -10.89 -14.10
CA THR A 200 6.25 -11.44 -13.44
C THR A 200 7.42 -11.73 -14.38
N GLY A 201 7.26 -11.57 -15.69
CA GLY A 201 8.30 -11.71 -16.72
C GLY A 201 8.75 -10.35 -17.20
#